data_88dc91891f75b84f1e5d325c45214cf6
#
_entry.id   88dc91891f75b84f1e5d325c45214cf6
#
_cell.length_a   1.000
_cell.length_b   1.000
_cell.length_c   1.000
_cell.angle_alpha   90.00
_cell.angle_beta   90.00
_cell.angle_gamma   90.00
#
_symmetry.space_group_name_H-M   'P 1'
#
loop_
_entity.id
_entity.type
_entity.pdbx_description
1 polymer ?
#
loop_
_entity_poly.entity_id
_entity_poly.type
_entity_poly.pdbx_seq_one_letter_code
_entity_poly.pdbx_strand_id
1 'polypeptide(L)'
;MADRRAFLSASAAAAVAAPFLGNPAGALGSPESTASPRTRTRPQAPDRELKTVLREIDPRRIERVVRRLADFGTRHTLSAQDDPVRGIGAARDWIFEQMQRYAAASGGRMTVELQSFIQPVSPRVPEPTRITNIVATLRGTTDPARTYVVTGHYDSRVTDVMNATSDAPGADDDASGVAAVMELARVFATRQTAATVVFAAVAAEEQGLYGSDHMAQAYRDAGADVQAMFSNDIVGTGDAHDGTPPDNRTVRLFVEGVPTAETPAQASTRQSVGGENDGPSRQLGRFVRDVAENAETGMKVRVIWRRDRYLRGSDHVSFLRRGYPAARFTEPRENFRLQHQDVRVEDGVQYGDLPRFCDFFYIARVARVNAATLWSLAQAPSTPRGVVIDTTQLTNATTLRWQPATDEDLAGYEVVWRETTEPDWTHGTLVGAVTSATIDISKDNVQFGVRAIDRAGHRSPVAAPVPSS
;
A
#
# COMPACT_ATOMS: atom_id res chain seq x y z
N MET A 1 23.29 15.06 49.69
CA MET A 1 23.88 16.38 50.10
C MET A 1 25.11 16.60 49.26
N ALA A 2 25.28 17.81 48.77
CA ALA A 2 26.37 18.37 47.96
C ALA A 2 26.28 17.98 46.45
N ASP A 3 26.52 18.86 45.54
CA ASP A 3 26.21 20.29 45.37
C ASP A 3 26.27 20.56 43.86
N ARG A 4 25.38 21.40 43.41
CA ARG A 4 25.39 21.87 42.01
C ARG A 4 26.12 23.21 42.01
N ARG A 5 27.09 23.43 41.11
CA ARG A 5 27.30 24.75 40.44
C ARG A 5 28.48 24.76 39.49
N ALA A 6 28.15 25.17 38.26
CA ALA A 6 28.89 26.12 37.42
C ALA A 6 30.17 25.66 36.71
N PHE A 7 30.12 25.74 35.36
CA PHE A 7 31.21 26.40 34.60
C PHE A 7 30.65 27.03 33.33
N LEU A 8 30.47 28.33 33.38
CA LEU A 8 30.45 29.19 32.20
C LEU A 8 31.90 29.72 32.04
N SER A 9 32.48 29.47 30.88
CA SER A 9 33.67 30.25 30.47
C SER A 9 33.45 30.75 29.04
N ALA A 10 33.32 32.06 28.93
CA ALA A 10 33.33 32.79 27.67
C ALA A 10 34.79 32.90 27.19
N SER A 11 35.00 32.67 25.89
CA SER A 11 36.24 33.09 25.22
C SER A 11 35.87 33.91 23.99
N ALA A 12 36.17 35.19 24.04
CA ALA A 12 36.14 36.10 22.92
C ALA A 12 37.40 35.87 22.05
N ALA A 13 37.25 35.76 20.76
CA ALA A 13 38.37 35.86 19.82
C ALA A 13 38.04 36.90 18.75
N ALA A 14 39.00 37.78 18.54
CA ALA A 14 38.92 38.97 17.73
C ALA A 14 38.95 38.68 16.22
N ALA A 15 38.19 39.47 15.47
CA ALA A 15 38.20 39.51 14.03
C ALA A 15 39.44 40.23 13.47
N VAL A 16 40.09 39.59 12.50
CA VAL A 16 41.06 40.28 11.62
C VAL A 16 40.47 40.26 10.21
N ALA A 17 40.19 41.43 9.66
CA ALA A 17 39.76 41.63 8.31
C ALA A 17 40.96 41.69 7.35
N ALA A 18 40.90 40.97 6.23
CA ALA A 18 41.75 41.18 5.07
C ALA A 18 40.87 41.28 3.80
N PRO A 19 41.17 42.17 2.86
CA PRO A 19 40.35 42.42 1.70
C PRO A 19 40.68 41.43 0.56
N PHE A 20 39.67 40.75 0.02
CA PHE A 20 39.80 40.00 -1.22
C PHE A 20 39.27 40.82 -2.40
N LEU A 21 40.17 41.17 -3.29
CA LEU A 21 39.89 41.53 -4.65
C LEU A 21 39.79 40.24 -5.47
N GLY A 22 38.64 39.95 -6.04
CA GLY A 22 38.43 38.77 -6.87
C GLY A 22 37.38 39.02 -7.96
N ASN A 23 37.73 38.81 -9.18
CA ASN A 23 36.97 38.97 -10.42
C ASN A 23 35.64 38.25 -10.45
N PRO A 24 34.60 38.77 -11.13
CA PRO A 24 33.37 38.03 -11.38
C PRO A 24 33.50 37.09 -12.58
N ALA A 25 33.63 35.81 -12.36
CA ALA A 25 33.34 34.80 -13.38
C ALA A 25 31.84 34.63 -13.42
N GLY A 26 31.23 34.90 -14.60
CA GLY A 26 29.80 34.79 -14.80
C GLY A 26 29.31 33.34 -14.65
N ALA A 27 28.53 33.12 -13.62
CA ALA A 27 27.69 31.92 -13.50
C ALA A 27 26.51 32.08 -14.46
N LEU A 28 26.43 31.21 -15.45
CA LEU A 28 25.23 31.02 -16.26
C LEU A 28 24.12 30.52 -15.30
N GLY A 29 23.22 31.43 -14.91
CA GLY A 29 22.07 31.11 -14.09
C GLY A 29 21.15 30.15 -14.85
N SER A 30 20.88 29.00 -14.25
CA SER A 30 19.75 28.18 -14.63
C SER A 30 18.47 29.02 -14.49
N PRO A 31 17.49 28.87 -15.38
CA PRO A 31 16.27 29.67 -15.33
C PRO A 31 15.54 29.41 -14.00
N GLU A 32 15.46 30.43 -13.14
CA GLU A 32 14.56 30.41 -11.99
C GLU A 32 13.14 30.35 -12.50
N SER A 33 12.43 29.27 -12.20
CA SER A 33 11.01 29.15 -12.47
C SER A 33 10.26 30.13 -11.57
N THR A 34 9.63 31.14 -12.16
CA THR A 34 8.63 31.96 -11.45
C THR A 34 7.44 31.07 -11.11
N ALA A 35 7.30 30.71 -9.82
CA ALA A 35 6.26 29.82 -9.33
C ALA A 35 4.87 30.32 -9.75
N SER A 36 4.10 29.42 -10.35
CA SER A 36 2.66 29.62 -10.63
C SER A 36 1.88 29.89 -9.34
N PRO A 37 0.67 30.52 -9.41
CA PRO A 37 -0.11 30.85 -8.21
C PRO A 37 -0.34 29.63 -7.32
N ARG A 38 -0.26 29.82 -6.00
CA ARG A 38 -0.57 28.82 -4.98
C ARG A 38 -2.00 28.30 -5.19
N THR A 39 -2.16 27.03 -5.52
CA THR A 39 -3.48 26.42 -5.71
C THR A 39 -3.74 25.35 -4.65
N ARG A 40 -5.01 25.20 -4.25
CA ARG A 40 -5.39 24.03 -3.47
C ARG A 40 -5.22 22.78 -4.32
N THR A 41 -4.64 21.73 -3.75
CA THR A 41 -4.59 20.43 -4.42
C THR A 41 -6.01 19.91 -4.67
N ARG A 42 -6.20 19.26 -5.81
CA ARG A 42 -7.48 18.60 -6.15
C ARG A 42 -7.22 17.11 -6.32
N PRO A 43 -8.18 16.25 -5.93
CA PRO A 43 -8.10 14.82 -6.21
C PRO A 43 -7.86 14.53 -7.70
N GLN A 44 -7.12 13.47 -7.99
CA GLN A 44 -6.92 13.01 -9.36
C GLN A 44 -8.23 12.38 -9.87
N ALA A 45 -8.76 12.90 -10.95
CA ALA A 45 -9.95 12.32 -11.57
C ALA A 45 -9.60 11.02 -12.32
N PRO A 46 -10.47 10.00 -12.28
CA PRO A 46 -10.29 8.79 -13.08
C PRO A 46 -10.25 9.12 -14.57
N ASP A 47 -9.24 8.61 -15.28
CA ASP A 47 -9.16 8.67 -16.73
C ASP A 47 -10.23 7.78 -17.40
N ARG A 48 -10.29 7.80 -18.74
CA ARG A 48 -11.29 7.02 -19.49
C ARG A 48 -11.11 5.52 -19.34
N GLU A 49 -9.87 5.06 -19.34
CA GLU A 49 -9.56 3.63 -19.24
C GLU A 49 -9.85 3.11 -17.84
N LEU A 50 -9.47 3.86 -16.80
CA LEU A 50 -9.80 3.53 -15.42
C LEU A 50 -11.33 3.40 -15.23
N LYS A 51 -12.12 4.34 -15.80
CA LYS A 51 -13.60 4.22 -15.73
C LYS A 51 -14.10 2.92 -16.36
N THR A 52 -13.47 2.46 -17.44
CA THR A 52 -13.80 1.17 -18.07
C THR A 52 -13.44 0.01 -17.15
N VAL A 53 -12.22 0.01 -16.59
CA VAL A 53 -11.75 -0.98 -15.61
C VAL A 53 -12.71 -1.10 -14.43
N LEU A 54 -13.13 0.03 -13.85
CA LEU A 54 -14.02 0.04 -12.68
C LEU A 54 -15.41 -0.54 -12.99
N ARG A 55 -15.92 -0.35 -14.21
CA ARG A 55 -17.24 -0.91 -14.64
C ARG A 55 -17.21 -2.40 -14.90
N GLU A 56 -16.05 -2.97 -15.26
CA GLU A 56 -15.89 -4.39 -15.53
C GLU A 56 -15.80 -5.25 -14.26
N ILE A 57 -15.63 -4.66 -13.08
CA ILE A 57 -15.64 -5.37 -11.80
C ILE A 57 -17.06 -5.84 -11.50
N ASP A 58 -17.23 -7.17 -11.49
CA ASP A 58 -18.54 -7.84 -11.42
C ASP A 58 -18.76 -8.51 -10.05
N PRO A 59 -19.72 -8.03 -9.24
CA PRO A 59 -20.03 -8.63 -7.93
C PRO A 59 -20.48 -10.08 -8.02
N ARG A 60 -21.08 -10.51 -9.15
CA ARG A 60 -21.49 -11.91 -9.32
C ARG A 60 -20.30 -12.86 -9.52
N ARG A 61 -19.19 -12.36 -10.09
CA ARG A 61 -17.94 -13.14 -10.19
C ARG A 61 -17.29 -13.27 -8.81
N ILE A 62 -17.24 -12.18 -8.07
CA ILE A 62 -16.77 -12.14 -6.68
C ILE A 62 -17.58 -13.14 -5.83
N GLU A 63 -18.91 -13.12 -5.92
CA GLU A 63 -19.78 -14.08 -5.22
C GLU A 63 -19.41 -15.53 -5.54
N ARG A 64 -19.23 -15.86 -6.82
CA ARG A 64 -18.85 -17.24 -7.20
C ARG A 64 -17.51 -17.66 -6.60
N VAL A 65 -16.52 -16.75 -6.53
CA VAL A 65 -15.22 -17.04 -5.94
C VAL A 65 -15.36 -17.28 -4.43
N VAL A 66 -16.01 -16.36 -3.70
CA VAL A 66 -16.22 -16.51 -2.25
C VAL A 66 -16.95 -17.81 -1.91
N ARG A 67 -18.06 -18.11 -2.60
CA ARG A 67 -18.81 -19.37 -2.39
C ARG A 67 -17.95 -20.58 -2.69
N ARG A 68 -17.21 -20.58 -3.81
CA ARG A 68 -16.35 -21.70 -4.17
C ARG A 68 -15.24 -21.94 -3.15
N LEU A 69 -14.63 -20.87 -2.64
CA LEU A 69 -13.59 -20.99 -1.60
C LEU A 69 -14.17 -21.56 -0.29
N ALA A 70 -15.36 -21.11 0.09
CA ALA A 70 -16.07 -21.67 1.26
C ALA A 70 -16.45 -23.16 1.07
N ASP A 71 -16.83 -23.58 -0.15
CA ASP A 71 -17.23 -24.95 -0.48
C ASP A 71 -16.08 -25.97 -0.37
N PHE A 72 -14.81 -25.55 -0.24
CA PHE A 72 -13.72 -26.46 0.07
C PHE A 72 -13.75 -26.96 1.54
N GLY A 73 -14.72 -26.55 2.32
CA GLY A 73 -14.95 -26.93 3.71
C GLY A 73 -13.97 -26.28 4.66
N THR A 74 -12.69 -26.57 4.53
CA THR A 74 -11.60 -25.85 5.22
C THR A 74 -10.51 -25.51 4.23
N ARG A 75 -9.84 -24.39 4.48
CA ARG A 75 -8.58 -24.01 3.81
C ARG A 75 -7.46 -23.79 4.81
N HIS A 76 -7.59 -24.44 5.98
CA HIS A 76 -6.57 -24.35 7.01
C HIS A 76 -5.19 -24.76 6.46
N THR A 77 -4.16 -24.00 6.78
CA THR A 77 -2.79 -24.22 6.26
C THR A 77 -2.29 -25.68 6.43
N LEU A 78 -2.69 -26.34 7.53
CA LEU A 78 -2.32 -27.72 7.85
C LEU A 78 -3.33 -28.76 7.35
N SER A 79 -4.36 -28.36 6.59
CA SER A 79 -5.33 -29.28 5.99
C SER A 79 -4.76 -30.03 4.78
N ALA A 80 -5.53 -30.96 4.20
CA ALA A 80 -5.09 -31.81 3.09
C ALA A 80 -4.50 -30.98 1.93
N GLN A 81 -3.33 -31.43 1.44
CA GLN A 81 -2.60 -30.80 0.34
C GLN A 81 -2.88 -31.45 -1.03
N ASP A 82 -3.40 -32.66 -1.03
CA ASP A 82 -3.58 -33.56 -2.20
C ASP A 82 -5.01 -34.08 -2.38
N ASP A 83 -5.93 -33.71 -1.49
CA ASP A 83 -7.37 -33.97 -1.69
C ASP A 83 -7.91 -33.01 -2.76
N PRO A 84 -8.55 -33.52 -3.85
CA PRO A 84 -9.05 -32.66 -4.94
C PRO A 84 -10.34 -31.89 -4.62
N VAL A 85 -11.00 -32.20 -3.48
CA VAL A 85 -12.32 -31.67 -3.14
C VAL A 85 -12.26 -30.76 -1.90
N ARG A 86 -11.46 -31.12 -0.91
CA ARG A 86 -11.42 -30.47 0.41
C ARG A 86 -9.99 -30.06 0.78
N GLY A 87 -9.86 -28.99 1.51
CA GLY A 87 -8.60 -28.53 2.08
C GLY A 87 -7.88 -27.49 1.25
N ILE A 88 -6.73 -27.06 1.79
CA ILE A 88 -5.95 -25.98 1.21
C ILE A 88 -5.37 -26.31 -0.16
N GLY A 89 -5.06 -27.59 -0.41
CA GLY A 89 -4.55 -28.05 -1.69
C GLY A 89 -5.57 -27.89 -2.81
N ALA A 90 -6.83 -28.29 -2.57
CA ALA A 90 -7.92 -28.13 -3.53
C ALA A 90 -8.18 -26.64 -3.84
N ALA A 91 -8.14 -25.78 -2.83
CA ALA A 91 -8.32 -24.34 -3.02
C ALA A 91 -7.15 -23.75 -3.83
N ARG A 92 -5.89 -24.10 -3.49
CA ARG A 92 -4.69 -23.69 -4.23
C ARG A 92 -4.80 -24.02 -5.72
N ASP A 93 -5.12 -25.27 -6.03
CA ASP A 93 -5.14 -25.75 -7.41
C ASP A 93 -6.26 -25.08 -8.21
N TRP A 94 -7.40 -24.87 -7.59
CA TRP A 94 -8.51 -24.15 -8.21
C TRP A 94 -8.18 -22.67 -8.46
N ILE A 95 -7.60 -21.95 -7.48
CA ILE A 95 -7.17 -20.54 -7.64
C ILE A 95 -6.17 -20.46 -8.79
N PHE A 96 -5.17 -21.33 -8.79
CA PHE A 96 -4.13 -21.36 -9.81
C PHE A 96 -4.73 -21.56 -11.21
N GLU A 97 -5.64 -22.51 -11.38
CA GLU A 97 -6.35 -22.75 -12.65
C GLU A 97 -7.13 -21.50 -13.10
N GLN A 98 -7.86 -20.84 -12.19
CA GLN A 98 -8.59 -19.62 -12.54
C GLN A 98 -7.65 -18.49 -12.96
N MET A 99 -6.55 -18.27 -12.23
CA MET A 99 -5.55 -17.25 -12.55
C MET A 99 -4.89 -17.53 -13.90
N GLN A 100 -4.61 -18.80 -14.24
CA GLN A 100 -4.10 -19.19 -15.55
C GLN A 100 -5.09 -18.86 -16.67
N ARG A 101 -6.40 -19.07 -16.45
CA ARG A 101 -7.44 -18.67 -17.42
C ARG A 101 -7.45 -17.16 -17.66
N TYR A 102 -7.25 -16.36 -16.62
CA TYR A 102 -7.14 -14.91 -16.77
C TYR A 102 -5.86 -14.53 -17.52
N ALA A 103 -4.74 -15.15 -17.19
CA ALA A 103 -3.46 -14.91 -17.86
C ALA A 103 -3.52 -15.24 -19.36
N ALA A 104 -4.27 -16.26 -19.77
CA ALA A 104 -4.44 -16.62 -21.19
C ALA A 104 -5.03 -15.44 -22.02
N ALA A 105 -5.81 -14.56 -21.41
CA ALA A 105 -6.40 -13.39 -22.09
C ALA A 105 -5.40 -12.20 -22.19
N SER A 106 -4.22 -12.30 -21.59
CA SER A 106 -3.25 -11.18 -21.50
C SER A 106 -2.35 -11.02 -22.73
N GLY A 107 -2.40 -11.95 -23.68
CA GLY A 107 -1.45 -11.97 -24.81
C GLY A 107 0.00 -12.26 -24.36
N GLY A 108 0.17 -13.05 -23.28
CA GLY A 108 1.47 -13.46 -22.75
C GLY A 108 2.12 -12.46 -21.77
N ARG A 109 1.44 -11.36 -21.44
CA ARG A 109 1.99 -10.36 -20.50
C ARG A 109 1.78 -10.72 -19.03
N MET A 110 0.80 -11.55 -18.74
CA MET A 110 0.57 -12.06 -17.38
C MET A 110 1.08 -13.49 -17.30
N THR A 111 1.90 -13.78 -16.30
CA THR A 111 2.34 -15.12 -15.91
C THR A 111 1.71 -15.51 -14.59
N VAL A 112 1.56 -16.81 -14.35
CA VAL A 112 1.06 -17.32 -13.07
C VAL A 112 2.00 -18.43 -12.60
N GLU A 113 2.44 -18.36 -11.36
CA GLU A 113 3.33 -19.33 -10.76
C GLU A 113 2.84 -19.78 -9.37
N LEU A 114 3.32 -20.95 -8.96
CA LEU A 114 3.18 -21.47 -7.60
C LEU A 114 4.50 -21.21 -6.87
N GLN A 115 4.50 -20.23 -5.97
CA GLN A 115 5.65 -19.95 -5.10
C GLN A 115 5.58 -20.84 -3.85
N SER A 116 6.29 -21.97 -3.88
CA SER A 116 6.24 -22.99 -2.83
C SER A 116 7.53 -23.04 -2.01
N PHE A 117 7.39 -23.28 -0.71
CA PHE A 117 8.50 -23.52 0.21
C PHE A 117 8.06 -24.47 1.32
N ILE A 118 9.04 -24.99 2.09
CA ILE A 118 8.79 -25.77 3.30
C ILE A 118 8.98 -24.87 4.51
N GLN A 119 7.89 -24.61 5.22
CA GLN A 119 7.94 -23.94 6.52
C GLN A 119 8.43 -24.94 7.56
N PRO A 120 9.55 -24.66 8.26
CA PRO A 120 10.00 -25.51 9.35
C PRO A 120 9.05 -25.44 10.56
N VAL A 121 9.25 -26.34 11.50
CA VAL A 121 8.48 -26.37 12.76
C VAL A 121 8.48 -25.00 13.44
N SER A 122 7.30 -24.57 13.83
CA SER A 122 7.05 -23.29 14.51
C SER A 122 5.83 -23.41 15.44
N PRO A 123 5.48 -22.41 16.27
CA PRO A 123 4.41 -22.54 17.26
C PRO A 123 3.05 -22.97 16.71
N ARG A 124 2.74 -22.65 15.44
CA ARG A 124 1.46 -23.03 14.78
C ARG A 124 1.67 -23.93 13.56
N VAL A 125 2.89 -24.46 13.38
CA VAL A 125 3.24 -25.43 12.34
C VAL A 125 4.06 -26.53 13.00
N PRO A 126 3.42 -27.61 13.49
CA PRO A 126 4.06 -28.61 14.35
C PRO A 126 5.00 -29.56 13.61
N GLU A 127 4.92 -29.62 12.28
CA GLU A 127 5.78 -30.40 11.40
C GLU A 127 6.15 -29.60 10.15
N PRO A 128 7.26 -29.94 9.46
CA PRO A 128 7.64 -29.26 8.23
C PRO A 128 6.51 -29.32 7.21
N THR A 129 5.94 -28.17 6.86
CA THR A 129 4.72 -28.05 6.05
C THR A 129 5.00 -27.29 4.78
N ARG A 130 4.50 -27.80 3.64
CA ARG A 130 4.54 -27.06 2.37
C ARG A 130 3.53 -25.91 2.41
N ILE A 131 4.02 -24.71 2.17
CA ILE A 131 3.20 -23.51 1.97
C ILE A 131 3.39 -23.05 0.54
N THR A 132 2.30 -22.65 -0.12
CA THR A 132 2.31 -22.27 -1.54
C THR A 132 1.48 -21.03 -1.75
N ASN A 133 2.08 -19.94 -2.25
CA ASN A 133 1.38 -18.78 -2.76
C ASN A 133 1.06 -18.96 -4.25
N ILE A 134 -0.06 -18.42 -4.71
CA ILE A 134 -0.38 -18.30 -6.13
C ILE A 134 -0.11 -16.86 -6.54
N VAL A 135 0.81 -16.66 -7.49
CA VAL A 135 1.29 -15.34 -7.88
C VAL A 135 1.05 -15.10 -9.36
N ALA A 136 0.17 -14.15 -9.68
CA ALA A 136 -0.07 -13.69 -11.04
C ALA A 136 0.63 -12.34 -11.27
N THR A 137 1.58 -12.28 -12.20
CA THR A 137 2.38 -11.10 -12.51
C THR A 137 2.01 -10.54 -13.87
N LEU A 138 1.40 -9.36 -13.92
CA LEU A 138 1.20 -8.58 -15.14
C LEU A 138 2.40 -7.66 -15.33
N ARG A 139 3.26 -8.00 -16.29
CA ARG A 139 4.47 -7.24 -16.56
C ARG A 139 4.16 -5.87 -17.16
N GLY A 140 4.77 -4.83 -16.60
CA GLY A 140 4.72 -3.47 -17.12
C GLY A 140 5.37 -3.32 -18.49
N THR A 141 4.92 -2.34 -19.25
CA THR A 141 5.37 -2.12 -20.65
C THR A 141 6.56 -1.18 -20.77
N THR A 142 6.63 -0.14 -19.95
CA THR A 142 7.66 0.91 -20.02
C THR A 142 8.60 0.90 -18.82
N ASP A 143 8.10 0.56 -17.63
CA ASP A 143 8.88 0.43 -16.40
C ASP A 143 8.59 -0.90 -15.69
N PRO A 144 9.00 -2.05 -16.28
CA PRO A 144 8.70 -3.37 -15.75
C PRO A 144 9.43 -3.69 -14.42
N ALA A 145 10.43 -2.91 -14.05
CA ALA A 145 11.15 -3.09 -12.77
C ALA A 145 10.33 -2.57 -11.59
N ARG A 146 9.59 -1.50 -11.77
CA ARG A 146 8.72 -0.92 -10.76
C ARG A 146 7.50 -1.82 -10.53
N THR A 147 7.30 -2.24 -9.30
CA THR A 147 6.33 -3.29 -8.95
C THR A 147 5.35 -2.82 -7.89
N TYR A 148 4.07 -3.14 -8.11
CA TYR A 148 2.98 -2.96 -7.16
C TYR A 148 2.32 -4.29 -6.86
N VAL A 149 2.12 -4.61 -5.58
CA VAL A 149 1.61 -5.92 -5.13
C VAL A 149 0.25 -5.74 -4.45
N VAL A 150 -0.68 -6.65 -4.74
CA VAL A 150 -1.96 -6.75 -4.02
C VAL A 150 -2.21 -8.19 -3.63
N THR A 151 -2.62 -8.42 -2.36
CA THR A 151 -2.84 -9.77 -1.82
C THR A 151 -4.19 -9.90 -1.11
N GLY A 152 -4.67 -11.14 -1.03
CA GLY A 152 -5.58 -11.69 -0.05
C GLY A 152 -5.06 -13.04 0.38
N HIS A 153 -5.35 -13.50 1.61
CA HIS A 153 -4.91 -14.82 2.04
C HIS A 153 -6.00 -15.87 1.80
N TYR A 154 -5.62 -17.02 1.25
CA TYR A 154 -6.61 -18.03 0.92
C TYR A 154 -6.75 -19.13 1.97
N ASP A 155 -5.88 -19.17 2.98
CA ASP A 155 -6.09 -20.00 4.15
C ASP A 155 -7.22 -19.46 5.04
N SER A 156 -7.78 -20.32 5.87
CA SER A 156 -8.88 -20.01 6.80
C SER A 156 -8.75 -20.82 8.08
N ARG A 157 -9.42 -20.40 9.13
CA ARG A 157 -9.41 -21.10 10.43
C ARG A 157 -10.75 -21.01 11.16
N VAL A 158 -10.89 -21.82 12.17
CA VAL A 158 -11.92 -21.75 13.21
C VAL A 158 -11.35 -21.24 14.53
N THR A 159 -12.10 -21.32 15.63
CA THR A 159 -11.71 -20.82 16.96
C THR A 159 -10.36 -21.40 17.41
N ASP A 160 -10.21 -22.72 17.34
CA ASP A 160 -8.91 -23.36 17.57
C ASP A 160 -8.02 -23.21 16.33
N VAL A 161 -6.98 -22.40 16.46
CA VAL A 161 -6.01 -22.13 15.37
C VAL A 161 -5.25 -23.36 14.90
N MET A 162 -5.31 -24.48 15.63
CA MET A 162 -4.69 -25.75 15.26
C MET A 162 -5.67 -26.76 14.68
N ASN A 163 -6.96 -26.45 14.64
CA ASN A 163 -7.98 -27.32 14.08
C ASN A 163 -8.02 -27.25 12.55
N ALA A 164 -7.34 -28.20 11.91
CA ALA A 164 -7.21 -28.30 10.46
C ALA A 164 -8.33 -29.11 9.79
N THR A 165 -9.30 -29.64 10.54
CA THR A 165 -10.28 -30.63 10.04
C THR A 165 -11.71 -30.15 10.03
N SER A 166 -12.12 -29.28 10.96
CA SER A 166 -13.47 -28.72 11.00
C SER A 166 -13.73 -27.78 9.82
N ASP A 167 -15.00 -27.59 9.51
CA ASP A 167 -15.40 -26.64 8.47
C ASP A 167 -15.03 -25.22 8.91
N ALA A 168 -14.19 -24.59 8.10
CA ALA A 168 -13.70 -23.21 8.25
C ALA A 168 -13.96 -22.47 6.92
N PRO A 169 -15.21 -22.05 6.64
CA PRO A 169 -15.57 -21.46 5.35
C PRO A 169 -14.80 -20.20 5.05
N GLY A 170 -14.43 -19.38 6.07
CA GLY A 170 -13.60 -18.19 5.90
C GLY A 170 -14.08 -17.31 4.75
N ALA A 171 -15.38 -16.96 4.75
CA ALA A 171 -15.98 -16.27 3.61
C ALA A 171 -15.57 -14.80 3.57
N ASP A 172 -15.53 -14.17 4.74
CA ASP A 172 -15.04 -12.80 4.91
C ASP A 172 -13.53 -12.82 5.18
N ASP A 173 -13.07 -13.70 6.05
CA ASP A 173 -11.66 -13.88 6.43
C ASP A 173 -11.09 -15.19 5.82
N ASP A 174 -10.46 -15.23 4.60
CA ASP A 174 -10.33 -14.07 3.73
C ASP A 174 -10.63 -14.43 2.26
N ALA A 175 -11.71 -15.24 2.05
CA ALA A 175 -12.16 -15.46 0.68
C ALA A 175 -12.64 -14.14 0.02
N SER A 176 -13.04 -13.14 0.81
CA SER A 176 -13.45 -11.83 0.33
C SER A 176 -12.29 -11.08 -0.33
N GLY A 177 -11.14 -11.03 0.32
CA GLY A 177 -9.92 -10.39 -0.21
C GLY A 177 -9.36 -11.17 -1.40
N VAL A 178 -9.31 -12.51 -1.32
CA VAL A 178 -8.90 -13.34 -2.46
C VAL A 178 -9.80 -13.10 -3.67
N ALA A 179 -11.13 -13.01 -3.47
CA ALA A 179 -12.07 -12.76 -4.56
C ALA A 179 -11.87 -11.38 -5.20
N ALA A 180 -11.59 -10.35 -4.39
CA ALA A 180 -11.25 -9.04 -4.90
C ALA A 180 -9.96 -9.08 -5.74
N VAL A 181 -8.89 -9.73 -5.24
CA VAL A 181 -7.60 -9.88 -5.93
C VAL A 181 -7.76 -10.66 -7.25
N MET A 182 -8.51 -11.76 -7.27
CA MET A 182 -8.78 -12.55 -8.48
C MET A 182 -9.57 -11.74 -9.52
N GLU A 183 -10.55 -10.96 -9.10
CA GLU A 183 -11.32 -10.10 -10.01
C GLU A 183 -10.46 -8.98 -10.59
N LEU A 184 -9.55 -8.39 -9.78
CA LEU A 184 -8.55 -7.43 -10.26
C LEU A 184 -7.63 -8.06 -11.30
N ALA A 185 -7.07 -9.25 -11.03
CA ALA A 185 -6.22 -9.97 -11.98
C ALA A 185 -6.95 -10.19 -13.32
N ARG A 186 -8.22 -10.60 -13.29
CA ARG A 186 -9.03 -10.78 -14.48
C ARG A 186 -9.20 -9.51 -15.30
N VAL A 187 -9.54 -8.39 -14.65
CA VAL A 187 -9.79 -7.12 -15.35
C VAL A 187 -8.50 -6.52 -15.89
N PHE A 188 -7.41 -6.62 -15.13
CA PHE A 188 -6.10 -6.10 -15.55
C PHE A 188 -5.43 -6.96 -16.62
N ALA A 189 -5.72 -8.26 -16.72
CA ALA A 189 -5.08 -9.17 -17.68
C ALA A 189 -5.15 -8.66 -19.13
N THR A 190 -6.23 -7.98 -19.52
CA THR A 190 -6.42 -7.43 -20.88
C THR A 190 -5.92 -5.99 -21.03
N ARG A 191 -5.31 -5.40 -19.99
CA ARG A 191 -4.86 -4.02 -19.95
C ARG A 191 -3.33 -3.92 -20.06
N GLN A 192 -2.87 -2.73 -20.42
CA GLN A 192 -1.44 -2.38 -20.40
C GLN A 192 -1.20 -1.38 -19.29
N THR A 193 -0.22 -1.66 -18.44
CA THR A 193 0.26 -0.78 -17.39
C THR A 193 1.72 -0.42 -17.65
N ALA A 194 2.14 0.79 -17.31
CA ALA A 194 3.55 1.18 -17.44
C ALA A 194 4.41 0.36 -16.48
N ALA A 195 4.01 0.22 -15.23
CA ALA A 195 4.67 -0.58 -14.21
C ALA A 195 4.05 -1.98 -14.07
N THR A 196 4.80 -2.90 -13.46
CA THR A 196 4.36 -4.27 -13.14
C THR A 196 3.35 -4.28 -12.00
N VAL A 197 2.29 -5.08 -12.15
CA VAL A 197 1.29 -5.32 -11.09
C VAL A 197 1.23 -6.81 -10.77
N VAL A 198 1.32 -7.14 -9.49
CA VAL A 198 1.30 -8.52 -8.97
C VAL A 198 0.04 -8.73 -8.16
N PHE A 199 -0.71 -9.77 -8.51
CA PHE A 199 -1.93 -10.23 -7.83
C PHE A 199 -1.62 -11.57 -7.18
N ALA A 200 -1.65 -11.65 -5.85
CA ALA A 200 -1.30 -12.88 -5.17
C ALA A 200 -2.37 -13.35 -4.18
N ALA A 201 -2.65 -14.65 -4.23
CA ALA A 201 -3.33 -15.35 -3.14
C ALA A 201 -2.25 -16.01 -2.28
N VAL A 202 -2.05 -15.52 -1.06
CA VAL A 202 -1.01 -16.01 -0.15
C VAL A 202 -1.58 -16.99 0.86
N ALA A 203 -0.72 -17.84 1.43
CA ALA A 203 -1.13 -18.85 2.40
C ALA A 203 -0.44 -18.67 3.74
N ALA A 204 -0.99 -19.31 4.78
CA ALA A 204 -0.46 -19.33 6.12
C ALA A 204 -0.34 -17.94 6.77
N GLU A 205 -1.29 -17.07 6.46
CA GLU A 205 -1.50 -15.84 7.22
C GLU A 205 -1.84 -16.18 8.65
N GLU A 206 -2.83 -17.05 8.85
CA GLU A 206 -3.39 -17.47 10.13
C GLU A 206 -2.41 -18.23 11.03
N GLN A 207 -1.42 -18.89 10.43
CA GLN A 207 -0.37 -19.56 11.17
C GLN A 207 0.83 -18.66 11.50
N GLY A 208 0.90 -17.44 10.93
CA GLY A 208 1.95 -16.48 11.28
C GLY A 208 2.55 -15.72 10.10
N LEU A 209 1.77 -15.40 9.08
CA LEU A 209 2.16 -14.60 7.91
C LEU A 209 3.25 -15.29 7.05
N TYR A 210 3.35 -16.62 7.08
CA TYR A 210 4.51 -17.29 6.47
C TYR A 210 4.56 -17.13 4.95
N GLY A 211 3.42 -17.16 4.25
CA GLY A 211 3.37 -16.97 2.80
C GLY A 211 3.81 -15.58 2.37
N SER A 212 3.26 -14.56 2.99
CA SER A 212 3.64 -13.17 2.70
C SER A 212 5.06 -12.84 3.15
N ASP A 213 5.52 -13.45 4.27
CA ASP A 213 6.89 -13.29 4.76
C ASP A 213 7.91 -13.86 3.77
N HIS A 214 7.65 -15.07 3.25
CA HIS A 214 8.46 -15.69 2.20
C HIS A 214 8.46 -14.83 0.92
N MET A 215 7.31 -14.34 0.48
CA MET A 215 7.17 -13.49 -0.70
C MET A 215 7.96 -12.19 -0.56
N ALA A 216 7.79 -11.48 0.56
CA ALA A 216 8.49 -10.24 0.84
C ALA A 216 10.01 -10.44 0.94
N GLN A 217 10.47 -11.56 1.52
CA GLN A 217 11.86 -11.91 1.58
C GLN A 217 12.43 -12.20 0.18
N ALA A 218 11.72 -12.96 -0.65
CA ALA A 218 12.14 -13.23 -2.02
C ALA A 218 12.31 -11.94 -2.85
N TYR A 219 11.40 -10.98 -2.72
CA TYR A 219 11.57 -9.67 -3.34
C TYR A 219 12.79 -8.92 -2.79
N ARG A 220 13.03 -8.98 -1.49
CA ARG A 220 14.19 -8.32 -0.86
C ARG A 220 15.49 -8.90 -1.38
N ASP A 221 15.59 -10.23 -1.45
CA ASP A 221 16.78 -10.96 -1.92
C ASP A 221 17.05 -10.70 -3.40
N ALA A 222 15.99 -10.55 -4.20
CA ALA A 222 16.09 -10.20 -5.61
C ALA A 222 16.38 -8.68 -5.85
N GLY A 223 16.40 -7.85 -4.82
CA GLY A 223 16.54 -6.39 -4.97
C GLY A 223 15.40 -5.75 -5.75
N ALA A 224 14.18 -6.33 -5.69
CA ALA A 224 13.04 -5.86 -6.45
C ALA A 224 12.57 -4.47 -5.99
N ASP A 225 12.19 -3.61 -6.96
CA ASP A 225 11.67 -2.27 -6.71
C ASP A 225 10.15 -2.31 -6.43
N VAL A 226 9.78 -2.86 -5.26
CA VAL A 226 8.39 -2.88 -4.80
C VAL A 226 8.06 -1.53 -4.17
N GLN A 227 7.27 -0.72 -4.85
CA GLN A 227 6.93 0.65 -4.41
C GLN A 227 5.62 0.74 -3.62
N ALA A 228 4.76 -0.28 -3.69
CA ALA A 228 3.63 -0.44 -2.79
C ALA A 228 3.17 -1.90 -2.71
N MET A 229 2.67 -2.28 -1.54
CA MET A 229 1.93 -3.51 -1.32
C MET A 229 0.63 -3.24 -0.58
N PHE A 230 -0.46 -3.85 -1.04
CA PHE A 230 -1.77 -3.76 -0.40
C PHE A 230 -2.29 -5.16 -0.05
N SER A 231 -2.62 -5.35 1.24
CA SER A 231 -3.34 -6.52 1.71
C SER A 231 -4.83 -6.19 1.76
N ASN A 232 -5.67 -7.06 1.21
CA ASN A 232 -7.11 -7.07 1.43
C ASN A 232 -7.41 -8.22 2.39
N ASP A 233 -7.92 -7.91 3.56
CA ASP A 233 -8.12 -8.90 4.61
C ASP A 233 -9.31 -8.44 5.46
N ILE A 234 -10.38 -9.25 5.46
CA ILE A 234 -11.70 -8.95 5.98
C ILE A 234 -12.31 -7.74 5.24
N VAL A 235 -12.75 -7.96 4.01
CA VAL A 235 -13.38 -6.93 3.16
C VAL A 235 -14.76 -7.38 2.66
N GLY A 236 -15.42 -8.27 3.40
CA GLY A 236 -16.64 -8.96 2.99
C GLY A 236 -17.91 -8.15 3.14
N THR A 237 -17.99 -7.24 4.10
CA THR A 237 -19.24 -6.51 4.34
C THR A 237 -19.04 -5.15 5.01
N GLY A 238 -19.98 -4.23 4.76
CA GLY A 238 -20.10 -3.00 5.57
C GLY A 238 -21.10 -3.14 6.71
N ASP A 239 -21.72 -4.32 6.88
CA ASP A 239 -22.68 -4.63 7.94
C ASP A 239 -22.00 -5.51 9.00
N ALA A 240 -21.82 -4.99 10.19
CA ALA A 240 -21.31 -5.78 11.32
C ALA A 240 -22.31 -6.80 11.86
N HIS A 241 -23.54 -6.85 11.35
CA HIS A 241 -24.61 -7.74 11.82
C HIS A 241 -24.86 -7.67 13.35
N ASP A 242 -24.56 -6.51 13.96
CA ASP A 242 -24.70 -6.24 15.39
C ASP A 242 -25.88 -5.31 15.73
N GLY A 243 -26.71 -5.00 14.73
CA GLY A 243 -27.85 -4.10 14.84
C GLY A 243 -27.51 -2.62 14.60
N THR A 244 -26.24 -2.29 14.34
CA THR A 244 -25.87 -0.93 13.89
C THR A 244 -26.14 -0.76 12.39
N PRO A 245 -26.44 0.46 11.91
CA PRO A 245 -26.64 0.69 10.50
C PRO A 245 -25.40 0.28 9.67
N PRO A 246 -25.57 -0.44 8.54
CA PRO A 246 -24.48 -0.80 7.65
C PRO A 246 -23.77 0.43 7.07
N ASP A 247 -22.44 0.36 6.96
CA ASP A 247 -21.62 1.32 6.24
C ASP A 247 -21.02 0.70 4.97
N ASN A 248 -21.84 0.57 3.94
CA ASN A 248 -21.46 -0.04 2.66
C ASN A 248 -20.71 0.96 1.74
N ARG A 249 -20.26 2.10 2.25
CA ARG A 249 -19.59 3.15 1.47
C ARG A 249 -18.21 3.53 2.01
N THR A 250 -17.77 2.89 3.07
CA THR A 250 -16.45 3.14 3.67
C THR A 250 -15.62 1.86 3.67
N VAL A 251 -14.34 1.99 3.35
CA VAL A 251 -13.31 0.98 3.63
C VAL A 251 -12.26 1.61 4.51
N ARG A 252 -11.75 0.89 5.52
CA ARG A 252 -10.59 1.33 6.31
C ARG A 252 -9.31 1.00 5.55
N LEU A 253 -8.32 1.88 5.66
CA LEU A 253 -6.97 1.67 5.17
C LEU A 253 -5.99 1.93 6.31
N PHE A 254 -5.36 0.87 6.81
CA PHE A 254 -4.32 0.98 7.83
C PHE A 254 -2.98 1.29 7.18
N VAL A 255 -2.33 2.34 7.67
CA VAL A 255 -1.00 2.77 7.20
C VAL A 255 -0.10 3.07 8.39
N GLU A 256 1.09 2.49 8.41
CA GLU A 256 2.02 2.73 9.51
C GLU A 256 2.45 4.20 9.59
N GLY A 257 2.81 4.66 10.79
CA GLY A 257 3.39 5.98 11.01
C GLY A 257 4.91 5.91 11.07
N VAL A 258 5.41 5.43 12.19
CA VAL A 258 6.84 5.13 12.34
C VAL A 258 7.13 3.90 11.49
N PRO A 259 8.09 3.97 10.53
CA PRO A 259 8.44 2.83 9.71
C PRO A 259 8.90 1.63 10.53
N THR A 260 8.37 0.43 10.21
CA THR A 260 8.72 -0.80 10.92
C THR A 260 10.18 -1.18 10.72
N ALA A 261 10.79 -0.77 9.61
CA ALA A 261 12.18 -1.07 9.24
C ALA A 261 12.97 0.23 8.96
N GLU A 262 13.14 1.08 9.97
CA GLU A 262 14.01 2.27 9.87
C GLU A 262 15.32 2.07 10.61
N THR A 263 16.39 2.67 10.11
CA THR A 263 17.68 2.72 10.81
C THR A 263 17.65 3.78 11.92
N PRO A 264 18.56 3.71 12.92
CA PRO A 264 18.68 4.76 13.94
C PRO A 264 18.92 6.17 13.37
N ALA A 265 19.66 6.27 12.25
CA ALA A 265 19.90 7.55 11.58
C ALA A 265 18.61 8.10 10.94
N GLN A 266 17.81 7.25 10.29
CA GLN A 266 16.52 7.64 9.74
C GLN A 266 15.54 8.04 10.85
N ALA A 267 15.51 7.31 11.97
CA ALA A 267 14.70 7.67 13.14
C ALA A 267 15.08 9.05 13.72
N SER A 268 16.37 9.32 13.85
CA SER A 268 16.89 10.62 14.32
C SER A 268 16.48 11.75 13.38
N THR A 269 16.65 11.56 12.06
CA THR A 269 16.22 12.54 11.07
C THR A 269 14.71 12.79 11.15
N ARG A 270 13.91 11.75 11.16
CA ARG A 270 12.44 11.83 11.25
C ARG A 270 12.00 12.62 12.50
N GLN A 271 12.60 12.34 13.65
CA GLN A 271 12.32 13.06 14.89
C GLN A 271 12.69 14.56 14.80
N SER A 272 13.84 14.87 14.16
CA SER A 272 14.33 16.25 14.08
C SER A 272 13.51 17.15 13.16
N VAL A 273 12.79 16.56 12.18
CA VAL A 273 11.99 17.32 11.21
C VAL A 273 10.47 17.21 11.43
N GLY A 274 10.03 16.54 12.51
CA GLY A 274 8.59 16.27 12.73
C GLY A 274 7.97 15.37 11.66
N GLY A 275 8.74 14.41 11.13
CA GLY A 275 8.37 13.55 10.00
C GLY A 275 7.57 12.30 10.36
N GLU A 276 6.93 12.25 11.54
CA GLU A 276 6.16 11.08 12.00
C GLU A 276 4.99 10.72 11.09
N ASN A 277 4.53 11.71 10.32
CA ASN A 277 3.40 11.54 9.40
C ASN A 277 3.81 11.55 7.92
N ASP A 278 5.08 11.40 7.59
CA ASP A 278 5.61 11.59 6.23
C ASP A 278 6.36 10.38 5.67
N GLY A 279 6.33 9.24 6.36
CA GLY A 279 6.88 7.98 5.86
C GLY A 279 6.22 7.50 4.56
N PRO A 280 6.88 6.62 3.79
CA PRO A 280 6.38 6.15 2.49
C PRO A 280 4.97 5.54 2.53
N SER A 281 4.65 4.73 3.55
CA SER A 281 3.30 4.17 3.70
C SER A 281 2.26 5.26 3.97
N ARG A 282 2.62 6.36 4.66
CA ARG A 282 1.74 7.52 4.85
C ARG A 282 1.42 8.22 3.53
N GLN A 283 2.40 8.30 2.64
CA GLN A 283 2.19 8.87 1.30
C GLN A 283 1.28 7.96 0.47
N LEU A 284 1.39 6.63 0.60
CA LEU A 284 0.44 5.70 -0.01
C LEU A 284 -0.99 5.92 0.49
N GLY A 285 -1.20 6.08 1.80
CA GLY A 285 -2.53 6.34 2.36
C GLY A 285 -3.16 7.61 1.79
N ARG A 286 -2.38 8.68 1.66
CA ARG A 286 -2.82 9.93 1.02
C ARG A 286 -3.13 9.73 -0.46
N PHE A 287 -2.25 9.01 -1.16
CA PHE A 287 -2.42 8.71 -2.58
C PHE A 287 -3.70 7.90 -2.83
N VAL A 288 -3.94 6.84 -2.07
CA VAL A 288 -5.15 6.02 -2.20
C VAL A 288 -6.40 6.89 -2.06
N ARG A 289 -6.44 7.77 -1.07
CA ARG A 289 -7.57 8.70 -0.89
C ARG A 289 -7.71 9.66 -2.06
N ASP A 290 -6.61 10.21 -2.56
CA ASP A 290 -6.60 11.16 -3.69
C ASP A 290 -7.17 10.53 -4.97
N VAL A 291 -6.85 9.26 -5.27
CA VAL A 291 -7.26 8.61 -6.53
C VAL A 291 -8.52 7.77 -6.42
N ALA A 292 -8.90 7.29 -5.24
CA ALA A 292 -9.99 6.33 -5.08
C ALA A 292 -11.26 6.88 -4.42
N GLU A 293 -11.22 8.05 -3.74
CA GLU A 293 -12.43 8.72 -3.27
C GLU A 293 -13.06 9.53 -4.41
N ASN A 294 -13.85 8.89 -5.24
CA ASN A 294 -14.52 9.54 -6.37
C ASN A 294 -15.89 8.91 -6.67
N ALA A 295 -16.64 9.53 -7.58
CA ALA A 295 -17.99 9.08 -7.91
C ALA A 295 -18.03 7.70 -8.58
N GLU A 296 -16.98 7.29 -9.31
CA GLU A 296 -16.93 6.00 -10.01
C GLU A 296 -16.72 4.83 -9.05
N THR A 297 -15.93 5.00 -8.00
CA THR A 297 -15.80 4.00 -6.93
C THR A 297 -16.99 4.02 -5.98
N GLY A 298 -17.55 5.21 -5.74
CA GLY A 298 -18.64 5.45 -4.81
C GLY A 298 -18.28 5.12 -3.35
N MET A 299 -16.99 5.18 -3.01
CA MET A 299 -16.43 4.80 -1.70
C MET A 299 -15.70 5.96 -1.04
N LYS A 300 -15.65 5.91 0.29
CA LYS A 300 -14.74 6.68 1.15
C LYS A 300 -13.63 5.79 1.65
N VAL A 301 -12.41 6.29 1.66
CA VAL A 301 -11.24 5.61 2.22
C VAL A 301 -10.93 6.22 3.58
N ARG A 302 -11.35 5.55 4.64
CA ARG A 302 -11.02 5.95 6.01
C ARG A 302 -9.60 5.52 6.34
N VAL A 303 -8.64 6.41 6.13
CA VAL A 303 -7.25 6.16 6.50
C VAL A 303 -7.13 6.12 8.02
N ILE A 304 -6.59 5.01 8.53
CA ILE A 304 -6.25 4.81 9.93
C ILE A 304 -4.73 4.93 10.03
N TRP A 305 -4.27 6.02 10.63
CA TRP A 305 -2.87 6.36 10.77
C TRP A 305 -2.15 5.46 11.80
N ARG A 306 -2.19 4.16 11.58
CA ARG A 306 -1.64 3.11 12.41
C ARG A 306 -1.28 1.91 11.54
N ARG A 307 -0.25 1.15 11.91
CA ARG A 307 0.18 -0.04 11.16
C ARG A 307 -0.95 -1.06 10.98
N ASP A 308 -1.67 -1.39 12.05
CA ASP A 308 -2.82 -2.28 12.05
C ASP A 308 -3.63 -2.12 13.35
N ARG A 309 -4.62 -2.98 13.57
CA ARG A 309 -5.38 -3.14 14.83
C ARG A 309 -4.44 -3.37 16.02
N TYR A 310 -4.95 -3.20 17.23
CA TYR A 310 -4.15 -3.40 18.44
C TYR A 310 -3.62 -4.83 18.53
N LEU A 311 -2.28 -4.99 18.55
CA LEU A 311 -1.54 -6.26 18.69
C LEU A 311 -1.92 -7.33 17.65
N ARG A 312 -2.47 -6.90 16.50
CA ARG A 312 -2.80 -7.75 15.34
C ARG A 312 -2.03 -7.26 14.10
N GLY A 313 -2.06 -8.04 13.06
CA GLY A 313 -1.42 -7.72 11.79
C GLY A 313 -2.14 -8.41 10.64
N SER A 314 -1.57 -8.34 9.46
CA SER A 314 -1.91 -9.04 8.23
C SER A 314 -0.69 -9.02 7.30
N ASP A 315 -0.80 -9.56 6.10
CA ASP A 315 0.29 -9.77 5.14
C ASP A 315 1.15 -8.54 4.82
N HIS A 316 0.57 -7.33 4.86
CA HIS A 316 1.31 -6.08 4.65
C HIS A 316 2.45 -5.88 5.67
N VAL A 317 2.33 -6.45 6.88
CA VAL A 317 3.37 -6.35 7.92
C VAL A 317 4.67 -7.04 7.49
N SER A 318 4.57 -8.12 6.72
CA SER A 318 5.72 -8.84 6.17
C SER A 318 6.55 -7.95 5.24
N PHE A 319 5.89 -7.14 4.42
CA PHE A 319 6.52 -6.18 3.53
C PHE A 319 7.10 -4.98 4.29
N LEU A 320 6.37 -4.44 5.28
CA LEU A 320 6.86 -3.38 6.14
C LEU A 320 8.16 -3.77 6.87
N ARG A 321 8.27 -5.02 7.34
CA ARG A 321 9.49 -5.57 7.98
C ARG A 321 10.70 -5.59 7.04
N ARG A 322 10.48 -5.64 5.72
CA ARG A 322 11.54 -5.61 4.69
C ARG A 322 11.77 -4.21 4.14
N GLY A 323 11.11 -3.18 4.70
CA GLY A 323 11.27 -1.79 4.31
C GLY A 323 10.49 -1.38 3.07
N TYR A 324 9.56 -2.22 2.60
CA TYR A 324 8.65 -1.87 1.51
C TYR A 324 7.44 -1.09 2.03
N PRO A 325 6.99 -0.03 1.34
CA PRO A 325 5.75 0.63 1.68
C PRO A 325 4.57 -0.31 1.54
N ALA A 326 3.73 -0.42 2.58
CA ALA A 326 2.59 -1.29 2.52
C ALA A 326 1.42 -0.77 3.37
N ALA A 327 0.20 -1.22 3.03
CA ALA A 327 -1.03 -0.85 3.71
C ALA A 327 -2.06 -1.99 3.65
N ARG A 328 -3.05 -1.98 4.54
CA ARG A 328 -4.11 -2.97 4.60
C ARG A 328 -5.48 -2.33 4.43
N PHE A 329 -6.25 -2.85 3.46
CA PHE A 329 -7.68 -2.62 3.35
C PHE A 329 -8.45 -3.59 4.25
N THR A 330 -9.47 -3.09 4.93
CA THR A 330 -10.39 -3.90 5.73
C THR A 330 -11.75 -3.19 5.86
N GLU A 331 -12.78 -3.93 6.18
CA GLU A 331 -14.14 -3.42 6.36
C GLU A 331 -14.25 -2.40 7.51
N PRO A 332 -15.31 -1.57 7.55
CA PRO A 332 -15.45 -0.52 8.58
C PRO A 332 -15.58 -1.06 10.00
N ARG A 333 -16.17 -2.24 10.18
CA ARG A 333 -16.47 -2.86 11.49
C ARG A 333 -16.43 -4.37 11.37
N GLU A 334 -15.60 -5.03 12.16
CA GLU A 334 -15.47 -6.48 12.21
C GLU A 334 -16.53 -7.12 13.12
N ASN A 335 -17.05 -8.28 12.72
CA ASN A 335 -17.97 -9.07 13.55
C ASN A 335 -17.28 -10.31 14.11
N PHE A 336 -16.91 -10.27 15.38
CA PHE A 336 -16.20 -11.36 16.06
C PHE A 336 -17.05 -12.60 16.39
N ARG A 337 -18.37 -12.59 16.10
CA ARG A 337 -19.21 -13.79 16.12
C ARG A 337 -19.11 -14.59 14.82
N LEU A 338 -18.58 -13.99 13.77
CA LEU A 338 -18.38 -14.60 12.47
C LEU A 338 -16.91 -14.98 12.28
N GLN A 339 -16.02 -13.99 12.38
CA GLN A 339 -14.59 -14.16 12.19
C GLN A 339 -13.99 -15.18 13.18
N HIS A 340 -13.20 -16.13 12.66
CA HIS A 340 -12.48 -17.16 13.43
C HIS A 340 -13.39 -18.02 14.34
N GLN A 341 -14.67 -18.18 14.01
CA GLN A 341 -15.59 -18.96 14.81
C GLN A 341 -15.89 -20.33 14.21
N ASP A 342 -16.09 -21.32 15.08
CA ASP A 342 -16.67 -22.59 14.67
C ASP A 342 -18.08 -22.34 14.10
N VAL A 343 -18.42 -23.05 13.02
CA VAL A 343 -19.76 -22.97 12.46
C VAL A 343 -20.75 -23.69 13.37
N ARG A 344 -21.57 -22.90 14.08
CA ARG A 344 -22.57 -23.42 15.01
C ARG A 344 -23.76 -22.48 15.17
N VAL A 345 -24.84 -22.99 15.69
CA VAL A 345 -25.96 -22.18 16.21
C VAL A 345 -25.98 -22.36 17.72
N GLU A 346 -25.93 -21.25 18.45
CA GLU A 346 -25.95 -21.22 19.89
C GLU A 346 -26.96 -20.15 20.36
N ASP A 347 -27.93 -20.55 21.19
CA ASP A 347 -29.03 -19.69 21.63
C ASP A 347 -29.78 -18.96 20.48
N GLY A 348 -29.96 -19.65 19.35
CA GLY A 348 -30.60 -19.10 18.15
C GLY A 348 -29.73 -18.12 17.33
N VAL A 349 -28.49 -17.89 17.74
CA VAL A 349 -27.52 -17.04 17.04
C VAL A 349 -26.60 -17.91 16.19
N GLN A 350 -26.42 -17.52 14.92
CA GLN A 350 -25.44 -18.17 14.03
C GLN A 350 -24.05 -17.61 14.29
N TYR A 351 -23.09 -18.53 14.46
CA TYR A 351 -21.65 -18.28 14.49
C TYR A 351 -21.00 -18.90 13.27
N GLY A 352 -19.80 -18.42 12.94
CA GLY A 352 -19.01 -18.91 11.81
C GLY A 352 -19.05 -17.99 10.59
N ASP A 353 -17.96 -17.97 9.87
CA ASP A 353 -17.71 -17.08 8.72
C ASP A 353 -18.31 -17.67 7.43
N LEU A 354 -19.56 -17.40 7.19
CA LEU A 354 -20.36 -17.97 6.11
C LEU A 354 -20.62 -16.98 4.98
N PRO A 355 -20.67 -17.43 3.70
CA PRO A 355 -20.91 -16.57 2.53
C PRO A 355 -22.19 -15.73 2.57
N ARG A 356 -23.19 -16.15 3.33
CA ARG A 356 -24.47 -15.42 3.46
C ARG A 356 -24.35 -14.10 4.24
N PHE A 357 -23.26 -13.88 4.96
CA PHE A 357 -22.97 -12.65 5.68
C PHE A 357 -22.16 -11.65 4.87
N CYS A 358 -21.65 -12.04 3.69
CA CYS A 358 -20.94 -11.15 2.77
C CYS A 358 -21.91 -10.30 1.93
N ASP A 359 -21.55 -9.05 1.70
CA ASP A 359 -22.13 -8.16 0.68
C ASP A 359 -21.20 -8.11 -0.54
N PHE A 360 -21.51 -8.89 -1.56
CA PHE A 360 -20.68 -9.00 -2.78
C PHE A 360 -20.63 -7.67 -3.56
N PHE A 361 -21.62 -6.80 -3.41
CA PHE A 361 -21.56 -5.44 -3.97
C PHE A 361 -20.60 -4.56 -3.19
N TYR A 362 -20.49 -4.76 -1.87
CA TYR A 362 -19.49 -4.08 -1.04
C TYR A 362 -18.08 -4.54 -1.44
N ILE A 363 -17.82 -5.85 -1.54
CA ILE A 363 -16.52 -6.40 -1.99
C ILE A 363 -16.16 -5.84 -3.36
N ALA A 364 -17.12 -5.77 -4.30
CA ALA A 364 -16.89 -5.17 -5.62
C ALA A 364 -16.53 -3.68 -5.54
N ARG A 365 -17.09 -2.93 -4.61
CA ARG A 365 -16.69 -1.53 -4.38
C ARG A 365 -15.29 -1.42 -3.79
N VAL A 366 -14.90 -2.30 -2.86
CA VAL A 366 -13.52 -2.37 -2.34
C VAL A 366 -12.56 -2.74 -3.47
N ALA A 367 -12.91 -3.70 -4.32
CA ALA A 367 -12.12 -4.03 -5.51
C ALA A 367 -11.97 -2.83 -6.47
N ARG A 368 -12.99 -1.97 -6.61
CA ARG A 368 -12.87 -0.71 -7.38
C ARG A 368 -11.90 0.28 -6.74
N VAL A 369 -11.89 0.40 -5.41
CA VAL A 369 -10.89 1.21 -4.70
C VAL A 369 -9.47 0.70 -4.99
N ASN A 370 -9.27 -0.61 -4.89
CA ASN A 370 -7.99 -1.25 -5.23
C ASN A 370 -7.63 -1.02 -6.71
N ALA A 371 -8.58 -1.18 -7.63
CA ALA A 371 -8.35 -0.95 -9.07
C ALA A 371 -7.94 0.50 -9.36
N ALA A 372 -8.65 1.48 -8.78
CA ALA A 372 -8.29 2.90 -8.92
C ALA A 372 -6.89 3.19 -8.39
N THR A 373 -6.52 2.58 -7.27
CA THR A 373 -5.20 2.71 -6.65
C THR A 373 -4.11 2.10 -7.54
N LEU A 374 -4.25 0.83 -7.89
CA LEU A 374 -3.25 0.09 -8.67
C LEU A 374 -3.07 0.67 -10.07
N TRP A 375 -4.17 1.03 -10.74
CA TRP A 375 -4.12 1.67 -12.05
C TRP A 375 -3.37 3.00 -12.00
N SER A 376 -3.76 3.87 -11.07
CA SER A 376 -3.15 5.19 -10.93
C SER A 376 -1.67 5.10 -10.57
N LEU A 377 -1.27 4.16 -9.68
CA LEU A 377 0.14 3.89 -9.37
C LEU A 377 0.91 3.35 -10.57
N ALA A 378 0.32 2.40 -11.29
CA ALA A 378 1.02 1.70 -12.37
C ALA A 378 1.15 2.56 -13.65
N GLN A 379 0.28 3.55 -13.85
CA GLN A 379 0.36 4.49 -14.96
C GLN A 379 1.13 5.77 -14.61
N ALA A 380 1.23 6.15 -13.35
CA ALA A 380 1.94 7.36 -12.93
C ALA A 380 3.44 7.29 -13.24
N PRO A 381 4.13 8.44 -13.36
CA PRO A 381 5.58 8.46 -13.36
C PRO A 381 6.17 7.93 -12.04
N SER A 382 7.45 7.64 -12.05
CA SER A 382 8.19 7.23 -10.85
C SER A 382 8.11 8.31 -9.76
N THR A 383 7.97 7.88 -8.50
CA THR A 383 8.04 8.78 -7.35
C THR A 383 9.40 9.46 -7.32
N PRO A 384 9.48 10.81 -7.16
CA PRO A 384 10.75 11.53 -7.14
C PRO A 384 11.71 10.97 -6.09
N ARG A 385 12.98 10.78 -6.49
CA ARG A 385 14.05 10.23 -5.63
C ARG A 385 15.01 11.34 -5.20
N GLY A 386 15.66 11.15 -4.04
CA GLY A 386 16.67 12.06 -3.55
C GLY A 386 16.12 13.47 -3.28
N VAL A 387 14.87 13.57 -2.83
CA VAL A 387 14.27 14.87 -2.50
C VAL A 387 14.92 15.40 -1.22
N VAL A 388 15.54 16.57 -1.33
CA VAL A 388 16.17 17.26 -0.21
C VAL A 388 15.62 18.68 -0.06
N ILE A 389 15.56 19.14 1.19
CA ILE A 389 15.25 20.51 1.54
C ILE A 389 16.53 21.23 1.98
N ASP A 390 16.81 22.40 1.40
CA ASP A 390 18.02 23.15 1.70
C ASP A 390 17.94 23.75 3.11
N THR A 391 18.86 23.31 3.97
CA THR A 391 19.02 23.79 5.33
C THR A 391 20.30 24.60 5.55
N THR A 392 21.10 24.78 4.50
CA THR A 392 22.38 25.47 4.57
C THR A 392 22.22 26.98 4.72
N GLN A 393 21.08 27.53 4.30
CA GLN A 393 20.78 28.95 4.40
C GLN A 393 19.51 29.19 5.20
N LEU A 394 19.59 30.16 6.10
CA LEU A 394 18.48 30.63 6.93
C LEU A 394 17.70 31.70 6.15
N THR A 395 16.70 31.28 5.42
CA THR A 395 15.81 32.16 4.64
C THR A 395 14.34 31.80 4.89
N ASN A 396 13.46 32.78 4.68
CA ASN A 396 12.01 32.55 4.74
C ASN A 396 11.45 31.85 3.49
N ALA A 397 12.24 31.70 2.43
CA ALA A 397 11.90 30.91 1.27
C ALA A 397 12.55 29.51 1.38
N THR A 398 11.88 28.51 0.87
CA THR A 398 12.33 27.10 0.93
C THR A 398 12.75 26.62 -0.44
N THR A 399 13.98 26.14 -0.56
CA THR A 399 14.50 25.49 -1.77
C THR A 399 14.49 23.98 -1.60
N LEU A 400 13.87 23.29 -2.56
CA LEU A 400 13.89 21.83 -2.68
C LEU A 400 14.69 21.43 -3.91
N ARG A 401 15.36 20.27 -3.85
CA ARG A 401 16.08 19.64 -4.98
C ARG A 401 15.75 18.16 -5.01
N TRP A 402 15.75 17.55 -6.21
CA TRP A 402 15.49 16.13 -6.41
C TRP A 402 16.24 15.60 -7.63
N GLN A 403 16.31 14.28 -7.76
CA GLN A 403 16.89 13.64 -8.92
C GLN A 403 15.92 13.70 -10.12
N PRO A 404 16.39 13.84 -11.35
CA PRO A 404 15.53 13.80 -12.53
C PRO A 404 14.89 12.42 -12.67
N ALA A 405 13.59 12.36 -12.98
CA ALA A 405 12.92 11.14 -13.40
C ALA A 405 13.31 10.79 -14.85
N THR A 406 13.28 9.49 -15.16
CA THR A 406 13.63 8.95 -16.48
C THR A 406 12.39 8.59 -17.31
N ASP A 407 11.20 8.88 -16.80
CA ASP A 407 9.93 8.58 -17.46
C ASP A 407 9.79 9.44 -18.74
N GLU A 408 9.62 8.79 -19.90
CA GLU A 408 9.60 9.45 -21.22
C GLU A 408 8.40 10.40 -21.40
N ASP A 409 7.30 10.12 -20.69
CA ASP A 409 6.05 10.89 -20.73
C ASP A 409 5.94 11.94 -19.61
N LEU A 410 7.00 12.14 -18.81
CA LEU A 410 7.04 13.15 -17.75
C LEU A 410 6.65 14.53 -18.31
N ALA A 411 5.65 15.16 -17.68
CA ALA A 411 5.28 16.56 -17.94
C ALA A 411 6.03 17.53 -17.02
N GLY A 412 6.34 17.09 -15.79
CA GLY A 412 7.05 17.90 -14.81
C GLY A 412 6.76 17.47 -13.37
N TYR A 413 6.97 18.40 -12.45
CA TYR A 413 6.82 18.17 -11.03
C TYR A 413 5.87 19.17 -10.40
N GLU A 414 5.29 18.77 -9.29
CA GLU A 414 4.51 19.63 -8.40
C GLU A 414 5.15 19.61 -7.00
N VAL A 415 5.51 20.77 -6.49
CA VAL A 415 5.86 20.94 -5.08
C VAL A 415 4.55 21.11 -4.32
N VAL A 416 4.33 20.28 -3.31
CA VAL A 416 3.14 20.30 -2.45
C VAL A 416 3.53 20.68 -1.02
N TRP A 417 2.59 21.26 -0.27
CA TRP A 417 2.78 21.53 1.15
C TRP A 417 1.47 21.46 1.92
N ARG A 418 1.60 21.32 3.21
CA ARG A 418 0.49 21.31 4.17
C ARG A 418 0.92 21.93 5.49
N GLU A 419 -0.02 22.49 6.23
CA GLU A 419 0.21 22.82 7.64
C GLU A 419 0.61 21.56 8.42
N THR A 420 1.40 21.71 9.46
CA THR A 420 1.91 20.59 10.27
C THR A 420 0.81 19.79 10.95
N THR A 421 -0.36 20.38 11.17
CA THR A 421 -1.56 19.78 11.76
C THR A 421 -2.46 19.07 10.73
N GLU A 422 -2.28 19.34 9.44
CA GLU A 422 -3.11 18.76 8.40
C GLU A 422 -2.62 17.35 8.02
N PRO A 423 -3.54 16.38 7.88
CA PRO A 423 -3.15 15.02 7.49
C PRO A 423 -2.83 14.89 6.00
N ASP A 424 -3.36 15.76 5.15
CA ASP A 424 -3.29 15.68 3.70
C ASP A 424 -2.57 16.88 3.09
N TRP A 425 -2.04 16.69 1.87
CA TRP A 425 -1.47 17.76 1.08
C TRP A 425 -2.58 18.73 0.63
N THR A 426 -2.52 19.98 1.08
CA THR A 426 -3.58 20.96 0.87
C THR A 426 -3.27 21.97 -0.21
N HIS A 427 -2.00 22.21 -0.50
CA HIS A 427 -1.55 23.19 -1.47
C HIS A 427 -0.49 22.60 -2.39
N GLY A 428 -0.38 23.16 -3.59
CA GLY A 428 0.63 22.76 -4.56
C GLY A 428 0.91 23.84 -5.59
N THR A 429 2.07 23.73 -6.23
CA THR A 429 2.45 24.56 -7.37
C THR A 429 3.20 23.70 -8.38
N LEU A 430 2.82 23.82 -9.65
CA LEU A 430 3.51 23.19 -10.76
C LEU A 430 4.80 23.95 -11.04
N VAL A 431 5.92 23.22 -11.12
CA VAL A 431 7.25 23.82 -11.34
C VAL A 431 7.90 23.39 -12.68
N GLY A 432 7.16 22.61 -13.49
CA GLY A 432 7.66 22.10 -14.76
C GLY A 432 8.71 20.99 -14.60
N ALA A 433 9.42 20.68 -15.70
CA ALA A 433 10.41 19.60 -15.75
C ALA A 433 11.79 20.09 -15.23
N VAL A 434 11.82 20.56 -13.99
CA VAL A 434 13.04 21.04 -13.30
C VAL A 434 13.41 20.08 -12.16
N THR A 435 14.62 20.16 -11.65
CA THR A 435 15.10 19.35 -10.52
C THR A 435 15.37 20.18 -9.26
N SER A 436 14.93 21.45 -9.26
CA SER A 436 14.99 22.34 -8.13
C SER A 436 13.89 23.39 -8.21
N ALA A 437 13.36 23.80 -7.08
CA ALA A 437 12.40 24.90 -6.99
C ALA A 437 12.53 25.62 -5.65
N THR A 438 12.34 26.93 -5.68
CA THR A 438 12.25 27.77 -4.48
C THR A 438 10.83 28.27 -4.30
N ILE A 439 10.26 28.03 -3.12
CA ILE A 439 8.90 28.41 -2.76
C ILE A 439 9.00 29.49 -1.65
N ASP A 440 8.29 30.60 -1.83
CA ASP A 440 8.24 31.69 -0.83
C ASP A 440 7.32 31.32 0.35
N ILE A 441 7.73 30.31 1.09
CA ILE A 441 7.12 29.79 2.33
C ILE A 441 8.24 29.23 3.19
N SER A 442 8.25 29.55 4.49
CA SER A 442 9.24 28.99 5.41
C SER A 442 9.04 27.51 5.65
N LYS A 443 10.14 26.74 5.54
CA LYS A 443 10.19 25.31 5.89
C LYS A 443 9.87 25.03 7.35
N ASP A 444 9.98 26.05 8.21
CA ASP A 444 9.73 25.91 9.64
C ASP A 444 8.23 25.92 9.98
N ASN A 445 7.38 26.35 9.03
CA ASN A 445 5.94 26.52 9.25
C ASN A 445 5.10 25.41 8.66
N VAL A 446 5.59 24.67 7.64
CA VAL A 446 4.81 23.69 6.87
C VAL A 446 5.63 22.44 6.56
N GLN A 447 4.95 21.35 6.23
CA GLN A 447 5.58 20.18 5.64
C GLN A 447 5.55 20.30 4.12
N PHE A 448 6.67 19.98 3.47
CA PHE A 448 6.82 19.98 2.03
C PHE A 448 6.90 18.57 1.43
N GLY A 449 6.59 18.44 0.15
CA GLY A 449 6.82 17.25 -0.64
C GLY A 449 6.91 17.56 -2.13
N VAL A 450 7.36 16.59 -2.91
CA VAL A 450 7.44 16.68 -4.37
C VAL A 450 6.80 15.45 -4.99
N ARG A 451 6.01 15.64 -6.05
CA ARG A 451 5.47 14.55 -6.88
C ARG A 451 5.70 14.81 -8.36
N ALA A 452 5.84 13.75 -9.13
CA ALA A 452 5.94 13.80 -10.58
C ALA A 452 4.54 13.75 -11.21
N ILE A 453 4.41 14.33 -12.40
CA ILE A 453 3.17 14.35 -13.20
C ILE A 453 3.53 14.01 -14.65
N ASP A 454 2.76 13.10 -15.28
CA ASP A 454 2.89 12.78 -16.70
C ASP A 454 2.03 13.71 -17.59
N ARG A 455 2.17 13.53 -18.92
CA ARG A 455 1.38 14.30 -19.90
C ARG A 455 -0.09 13.93 -19.92
N ALA A 456 -0.47 12.78 -19.38
CA ALA A 456 -1.87 12.35 -19.23
C ALA A 456 -2.52 12.90 -17.94
N GLY A 457 -1.70 13.45 -17.02
CA GLY A 457 -2.14 14.02 -15.76
C GLY A 457 -2.12 13.04 -14.58
N HIS A 458 -1.53 11.85 -14.76
CA HIS A 458 -1.31 10.94 -13.63
C HIS A 458 -0.19 11.50 -12.74
N ARG A 459 -0.39 11.36 -11.45
CA ARG A 459 0.54 11.87 -10.42
C ARG A 459 1.15 10.71 -9.67
N SER A 460 2.42 10.80 -9.38
CA SER A 460 3.07 9.85 -8.47
C SER A 460 2.62 10.09 -7.01
N PRO A 461 2.84 9.13 -6.11
CA PRO A 461 2.90 9.43 -4.68
C PRO A 461 3.89 10.58 -4.41
N VAL A 462 3.68 11.29 -3.30
CA VAL A 462 4.57 12.37 -2.89
C VAL A 462 5.81 11.79 -2.22
N ALA A 463 6.98 12.35 -2.52
CA ALA A 463 8.20 12.12 -1.76
C ALA A 463 8.41 13.27 -0.78
N ALA A 464 8.47 12.97 0.51
CA ALA A 464 8.84 13.93 1.55
C ALA A 464 10.36 14.19 1.49
N PRO A 465 10.81 15.45 1.67
CA PRO A 465 12.23 15.78 1.64
C PRO A 465 12.93 15.37 2.92
N VAL A 466 14.23 15.09 2.80
CA VAL A 466 15.16 15.05 3.95
C VAL A 466 15.99 16.32 3.98
N PRO A 467 16.50 16.77 5.16
CA PRO A 467 17.42 17.90 5.23
C PRO A 467 18.65 17.68 4.36
N SER A 468 19.11 18.73 3.65
CA SER A 468 20.43 18.68 3.02
C SER A 468 21.51 18.57 4.09
N SER A 469 22.45 17.67 3.92
CA SER A 469 23.63 17.52 4.78
C SER A 469 24.59 18.69 4.58
#